data_f200c6efb998cd60c2189af1ab261a0f
#
_entry.id   f200c6efb998cd60c2189af1ab261a0f
#
_cell.length_a   1.000
_cell.length_b   1.000
_cell.length_c   1.000
_cell.angle_alpha   90.00
_cell.angle_beta   90.00
_cell.angle_gamma   90.00
#
_symmetry.space_group_name_H-M   'P 1'
#
loop_
_entity.id
_entity.type
_entity.pdbx_description
1 polymer ?
#
loop_
_entity_poly.entity_id
_entity_poly.type
_entity_poly.pdbx_seq_one_letter_code
_entity_poly.pdbx_strand_id
1 'polypeptide(L)'
;DYGRATKGAAEAFLARVYLYNKNYEEALKYARNVINNYDYSLAEDYSDLCDIYKCNDVKENVFVCMYTKSEIFGTSIEEGPDGNPIIWRTPGNNPSHLLWVMCYDQVLDKDGKKPVTRSIEYGRSFNRYMPTLYYLNLFDEKMDARYDDVFQQAWICNNTNSTYISPGDTAIFFTKYSVSDAEEAKHDYITIDKDFVYNADGSVKNRVQNVTFKKFLDPSRESVNYAGSVRHG
;
A
#
# COMPACT_ATOMS: atom_id res chain seq x y z
N ASP A 1 -8.13 -24.93 -4.04
CA ASP A 1 -8.10 -24.20 -5.32
C ASP A 1 -8.05 -22.69 -5.04
N TYR A 2 -6.90 -22.12 -5.20
CA TYR A 2 -6.64 -20.71 -4.96
C TYR A 2 -7.52 -19.82 -5.88
N GLY A 3 -8.11 -18.75 -5.32
CA GLY A 3 -9.00 -17.85 -6.07
C GLY A 3 -10.42 -18.38 -6.34
N ARG A 4 -10.78 -19.59 -5.88
CA ARG A 4 -12.13 -20.14 -5.95
C ARG A 4 -12.86 -20.02 -4.62
N ALA A 5 -14.18 -19.85 -4.69
CA ALA A 5 -15.01 -19.89 -3.49
C ALA A 5 -14.98 -21.31 -2.90
N THR A 6 -14.48 -21.40 -1.68
CA THR A 6 -14.45 -22.65 -0.90
C THR A 6 -15.62 -22.69 0.09
N LYS A 7 -15.92 -23.85 0.64
CA LYS A 7 -16.93 -23.96 1.70
C LYS A 7 -16.53 -23.13 2.92
N GLY A 8 -15.24 -23.15 3.31
CA GLY A 8 -14.72 -22.33 4.42
C GLY A 8 -14.90 -20.83 4.20
N ALA A 9 -14.63 -20.36 2.97
CA ALA A 9 -14.88 -18.96 2.60
C ALA A 9 -16.37 -18.62 2.71
N ALA A 10 -17.26 -19.47 2.19
CA ALA A 10 -18.71 -19.26 2.29
C ALA A 10 -19.18 -19.18 3.75
N GLU A 11 -18.69 -20.07 4.62
CA GLU A 11 -19.02 -20.07 6.05
C GLU A 11 -18.46 -18.82 6.77
N ALA A 12 -17.25 -18.37 6.42
CA ALA A 12 -16.70 -17.12 6.96
C ALA A 12 -17.55 -15.91 6.59
N PHE A 13 -18.01 -15.83 5.34
CA PHE A 13 -18.94 -14.78 4.90
C PHE A 13 -20.30 -14.89 5.60
N LEU A 14 -20.83 -16.11 5.81
CA LEU A 14 -22.07 -16.30 6.57
C LEU A 14 -21.94 -15.82 8.01
N ALA A 15 -20.83 -16.12 8.69
CA ALA A 15 -20.57 -15.62 10.03
C ALA A 15 -20.64 -14.09 10.06
N ARG A 16 -20.04 -13.43 9.09
CA ARG A 16 -20.04 -11.96 8.96
C ARG A 16 -21.45 -11.42 8.67
N VAL A 17 -22.19 -12.03 7.76
CA VAL A 17 -23.58 -11.62 7.44
C VAL A 17 -24.49 -11.74 8.66
N TYR A 18 -24.42 -12.86 9.39
CA TYR A 18 -25.22 -13.05 10.61
C TYR A 18 -24.82 -12.06 11.71
N LEU A 19 -23.53 -11.72 11.84
CA LEU A 19 -23.08 -10.70 12.77
C LEU A 19 -23.71 -9.33 12.47
N TYR A 20 -23.70 -8.90 11.20
CA TYR A 20 -24.35 -7.64 10.79
C TYR A 20 -25.87 -7.68 10.97
N ASN A 21 -26.49 -8.85 10.78
CA ASN A 21 -27.92 -9.05 11.01
C ASN A 21 -28.26 -9.24 12.50
N LYS A 22 -27.28 -9.10 13.40
CA LYS A 22 -27.42 -9.25 14.86
C LYS A 22 -27.90 -10.64 15.31
N ASN A 23 -27.79 -11.64 14.44
CA ASN A 23 -28.02 -13.05 14.80
C ASN A 23 -26.70 -13.65 15.32
N TYR A 24 -26.41 -13.35 16.57
CA TYR A 24 -25.11 -13.70 17.18
C TYR A 24 -24.92 -15.21 17.36
N GLU A 25 -26.00 -15.97 17.53
CA GLU A 25 -25.94 -17.42 17.67
C GLU A 25 -25.43 -18.10 16.38
N GLU A 26 -26.04 -17.78 15.24
CA GLU A 26 -25.58 -18.32 13.95
C GLU A 26 -24.21 -17.75 13.56
N ALA A 27 -23.94 -16.47 13.86
CA ALA A 27 -22.62 -15.87 13.62
C ALA A 27 -21.52 -16.65 14.37
N LEU A 28 -21.73 -16.94 15.65
CA LEU A 28 -20.80 -17.70 16.48
C LEU A 28 -20.61 -19.14 15.99
N LYS A 29 -21.69 -19.80 15.59
CA LYS A 29 -21.66 -21.15 15.05
C LYS A 29 -20.79 -21.24 13.79
N TYR A 30 -21.01 -20.37 12.81
CA TYR A 30 -20.22 -20.37 11.57
C TYR A 30 -18.77 -19.93 11.81
N ALA A 31 -18.52 -18.95 12.68
CA ALA A 31 -17.15 -18.55 13.03
C ALA A 31 -16.37 -19.71 13.68
N ARG A 32 -16.96 -20.40 14.65
CA ARG A 32 -16.35 -21.60 15.26
C ARG A 32 -16.10 -22.71 14.24
N ASN A 33 -17.03 -22.90 13.30
CA ASN A 33 -16.86 -23.88 12.25
C ASN A 33 -15.65 -23.58 11.36
N VAL A 34 -15.46 -22.31 11.00
CA VAL A 34 -14.29 -21.85 10.22
C VAL A 34 -12.99 -22.10 10.99
N ILE A 35 -12.94 -21.76 12.26
CA ILE A 35 -11.74 -21.94 13.09
C ILE A 35 -11.38 -23.43 13.30
N ASN A 36 -12.38 -24.27 13.52
CA ASN A 36 -12.14 -25.64 13.98
C ASN A 36 -12.05 -26.68 12.85
N ASN A 37 -12.65 -26.41 11.68
CA ASN A 37 -12.86 -27.45 10.66
C ASN A 37 -12.10 -27.14 9.34
N TYR A 38 -11.38 -26.03 9.26
CA TYR A 38 -10.58 -25.66 8.10
C TYR A 38 -9.15 -25.33 8.51
N ASP A 39 -8.24 -25.42 7.56
CA ASP A 39 -6.79 -25.19 7.76
C ASP A 39 -6.44 -23.69 7.59
N TYR A 40 -7.22 -22.81 8.25
CA TYR A 40 -6.90 -21.40 8.35
C TYR A 40 -6.17 -21.11 9.66
N SER A 41 -5.18 -20.26 9.62
CA SER A 41 -4.46 -19.78 10.80
C SER A 41 -3.98 -18.35 10.60
N LEU A 42 -3.86 -17.59 11.67
CA LEU A 42 -3.25 -16.27 11.61
C LEU A 42 -1.79 -16.40 11.18
N ALA A 43 -1.29 -15.43 10.41
CA ALA A 43 0.12 -15.32 10.11
C ALA A 43 0.90 -15.03 11.40
N GLU A 44 2.08 -15.62 11.54
CA GLU A 44 2.96 -15.36 12.67
C GLU A 44 3.53 -13.93 12.60
N ASP A 45 3.81 -13.47 11.39
CA ASP A 45 4.30 -12.13 11.11
C ASP A 45 3.32 -11.40 10.17
N TYR A 46 2.83 -10.24 10.62
CA TYR A 46 1.92 -9.45 9.79
C TYR A 46 2.57 -8.97 8.49
N SER A 47 3.88 -8.78 8.47
CA SER A 47 4.63 -8.41 7.27
C SER A 47 4.45 -9.40 6.13
N ASP A 48 4.23 -10.68 6.43
CA ASP A 48 4.02 -11.74 5.41
C ASP A 48 2.74 -11.51 4.59
N LEU A 49 1.72 -10.87 5.17
CA LEU A 49 0.51 -10.44 4.45
C LEU A 49 0.80 -9.30 3.46
N CYS A 50 1.84 -8.52 3.74
CA CYS A 50 2.25 -7.38 2.94
C CYS A 50 3.36 -7.73 1.93
N ASP A 51 4.03 -8.85 2.08
CA ASP A 51 5.09 -9.31 1.18
C ASP A 51 4.49 -9.95 -0.07
N ILE A 52 4.83 -9.43 -1.26
CA ILE A 52 4.31 -9.94 -2.54
C ILE A 52 4.75 -11.38 -2.84
N TYR A 53 5.87 -11.83 -2.28
CA TYR A 53 6.38 -13.18 -2.49
C TYR A 53 5.80 -14.20 -1.51
N LYS A 54 5.22 -13.75 -0.39
CA LYS A 54 4.68 -14.60 0.67
C LYS A 54 3.16 -14.55 0.77
N CYS A 55 2.54 -13.42 0.47
CA CYS A 55 1.11 -13.16 0.73
C CYS A 55 0.16 -14.20 0.08
N ASN A 56 0.60 -14.90 -0.94
CA ASN A 56 -0.19 -15.95 -1.59
C ASN A 56 -0.24 -17.26 -0.80
N ASP A 57 0.76 -17.54 0.02
CA ASP A 57 0.93 -18.80 0.74
C ASP A 57 0.47 -18.69 2.21
N VAL A 58 -0.02 -17.52 2.62
CA VAL A 58 -0.48 -17.29 3.99
C VAL A 58 -1.82 -17.96 4.23
N LYS A 59 -1.89 -18.83 5.25
CA LYS A 59 -3.10 -19.55 5.64
C LYS A 59 -4.21 -18.66 6.24
N GLU A 60 -3.91 -17.40 6.52
CA GLU A 60 -4.90 -16.41 6.93
C GLU A 60 -5.84 -16.00 5.79
N ASN A 61 -5.43 -16.22 4.54
CA ASN A 61 -6.23 -15.91 3.37
C ASN A 61 -7.44 -16.86 3.24
N VAL A 62 -8.59 -16.42 3.66
CA VAL A 62 -9.85 -17.16 3.54
C VAL A 62 -10.41 -17.14 2.13
N PHE A 63 -10.30 -15.99 1.46
CA PHE A 63 -10.69 -15.79 0.06
C PHE A 63 -9.86 -14.66 -0.56
N VAL A 64 -9.43 -14.86 -1.79
CA VAL A 64 -8.63 -13.87 -2.53
C VAL A 64 -9.20 -13.62 -3.92
N CYS A 65 -9.16 -12.36 -4.34
CA CYS A 65 -9.39 -11.96 -5.71
C CYS A 65 -8.09 -12.08 -6.50
N MET A 66 -8.09 -12.92 -7.51
CA MET A 66 -6.91 -13.16 -8.35
C MET A 66 -6.77 -12.08 -9.42
N TYR A 67 -5.56 -11.56 -9.53
CA TYR A 67 -5.15 -10.68 -10.62
C TYR A 67 -4.04 -11.37 -11.43
N THR A 68 -3.91 -11.03 -12.71
CA THR A 68 -2.95 -11.67 -13.61
C THR A 68 -2.30 -10.66 -14.54
N LYS A 69 -1.06 -10.95 -14.92
CA LYS A 69 -0.33 -10.29 -16.01
C LYS A 69 -0.70 -10.85 -17.38
N SER A 70 -1.58 -11.86 -17.45
CA SER A 70 -1.89 -12.55 -18.71
C SER A 70 -2.42 -11.59 -19.77
N GLU A 71 -1.80 -11.61 -20.93
CA GLU A 71 -2.22 -10.87 -22.14
C GLU A 71 -3.61 -11.25 -22.64
N ILE A 72 -4.15 -12.41 -22.22
CA ILE A 72 -5.51 -12.87 -22.56
C ILE A 72 -6.57 -11.86 -22.11
N PHE A 73 -6.29 -11.09 -21.06
CA PHE A 73 -7.16 -10.00 -20.60
C PHE A 73 -6.76 -8.64 -21.17
N GLY A 74 -5.91 -8.64 -22.19
CA GLY A 74 -5.53 -7.53 -23.05
C GLY A 74 -4.96 -6.30 -22.36
N THR A 75 -3.68 -6.08 -22.47
CA THR A 75 -3.10 -4.74 -22.25
C THR A 75 -3.24 -3.99 -23.58
N SER A 76 -4.11 -2.99 -23.67
CA SER A 76 -3.99 -2.04 -24.76
C SER A 76 -2.81 -1.12 -24.47
N ILE A 77 -1.80 -1.18 -25.30
CA ILE A 77 -0.67 -0.25 -25.27
C ILE A 77 -0.99 0.79 -26.36
N GLU A 78 -1.20 2.02 -25.94
CA GLU A 78 -1.33 3.15 -26.85
C GLU A 78 -0.06 3.99 -26.80
N GLU A 79 0.38 4.51 -27.91
CA GLU A 79 1.48 5.47 -27.96
C GLU A 79 1.01 6.81 -27.39
N GLY A 80 1.65 7.25 -26.32
CA GLY A 80 1.37 8.56 -25.74
C GLY A 80 1.86 9.71 -26.62
N PRO A 81 1.38 10.95 -26.38
CA PRO A 81 1.79 12.13 -27.13
C PRO A 81 3.30 12.42 -27.09
N ASP A 82 3.99 11.85 -26.12
CA ASP A 82 5.44 11.98 -25.88
C ASP A 82 6.24 10.77 -26.42
N GLY A 83 5.59 9.88 -27.17
CA GLY A 83 6.19 8.66 -27.73
C GLY A 83 6.39 7.53 -26.70
N ASN A 84 6.00 7.74 -25.45
CA ASN A 84 6.07 6.70 -24.43
C ASN A 84 4.78 5.87 -24.42
N PRO A 85 4.86 4.54 -24.20
CA PRO A 85 3.67 3.71 -24.19
C PRO A 85 2.77 4.06 -23.00
N ILE A 86 1.51 4.37 -23.26
CA ILE A 86 0.45 4.44 -22.27
C ILE A 86 -0.13 3.03 -22.16
N ILE A 87 0.13 2.39 -21.04
CA ILE A 87 -0.42 1.07 -20.74
C ILE A 87 -1.76 1.28 -20.05
N TRP A 88 -2.85 1.09 -20.77
CA TRP A 88 -4.18 1.13 -20.21
C TRP A 88 -4.45 -0.12 -19.36
N ARG A 89 -5.25 0.08 -18.32
CA ARG A 89 -5.65 -1.00 -17.43
C ARG A 89 -6.43 -2.05 -18.19
N THR A 90 -6.06 -3.28 -17.95
CA THR A 90 -6.87 -4.41 -18.33
C THR A 90 -7.65 -4.93 -17.13
N PRO A 91 -8.80 -5.57 -17.32
CA PRO A 91 -9.59 -6.14 -16.25
C PRO A 91 -8.83 -7.12 -15.34
N GLY A 92 -7.67 -7.62 -15.78
CA GLY A 92 -6.85 -8.54 -15.02
C GLY A 92 -5.89 -7.90 -14.00
N ASN A 93 -5.68 -6.58 -14.05
CA ASN A 93 -4.69 -5.91 -13.22
C ASN A 93 -5.30 -5.27 -11.97
N ASN A 94 -4.58 -5.36 -10.86
CA ASN A 94 -4.91 -4.62 -9.64
C ASN A 94 -4.37 -3.18 -9.74
N PRO A 95 -5.23 -2.13 -9.80
CA PRO A 95 -4.81 -0.75 -9.88
C PRO A 95 -4.41 -0.14 -8.52
N SER A 96 -4.50 -0.89 -7.43
CA SER A 96 -4.30 -0.38 -6.07
C SER A 96 -2.93 0.28 -5.90
N HIS A 97 -1.87 -0.29 -6.50
CA HIS A 97 -0.55 0.34 -6.49
C HIS A 97 -0.61 1.79 -6.98
N LEU A 98 -1.15 2.02 -8.18
CA LEU A 98 -1.23 3.35 -8.78
C LEU A 98 -2.04 4.33 -7.91
N LEU A 99 -3.10 3.84 -7.28
CA LEU A 99 -4.07 4.67 -6.58
C LEU A 99 -3.63 5.02 -5.15
N TRP A 100 -2.88 4.15 -4.48
CA TRP A 100 -2.48 4.31 -3.08
C TRP A 100 -1.05 4.79 -2.88
N VAL A 101 -0.18 4.69 -3.90
CA VAL A 101 1.21 5.14 -3.77
C VAL A 101 1.29 6.65 -3.91
N MET A 102 1.89 7.31 -2.93
CA MET A 102 2.08 8.77 -2.95
C MET A 102 2.95 9.21 -4.13
N CYS A 103 2.81 10.46 -4.54
CA CYS A 103 3.63 11.05 -5.60
C CYS A 103 5.05 11.39 -5.10
N TYR A 104 5.78 10.37 -4.69
CA TYR A 104 7.14 10.49 -4.16
C TYR A 104 8.12 11.12 -5.17
N ASP A 105 7.89 10.86 -6.47
CA ASP A 105 8.67 11.37 -7.60
C ASP A 105 8.40 12.86 -7.91
N GLN A 106 7.53 13.49 -7.13
CA GLN A 106 7.25 14.94 -7.20
C GLN A 106 7.71 15.71 -5.96
N VAL A 107 8.26 15.02 -4.96
CA VAL A 107 8.83 15.66 -3.79
C VAL A 107 10.17 16.31 -4.19
N LEU A 108 10.36 17.56 -3.77
CA LEU A 108 11.54 18.35 -4.07
C LEU A 108 12.30 18.64 -2.78
N ASP A 109 13.62 18.58 -2.85
CA ASP A 109 14.50 19.04 -1.79
C ASP A 109 14.56 20.59 -1.74
N LYS A 110 15.33 21.11 -0.81
CA LYS A 110 15.49 22.56 -0.60
C LYS A 110 16.12 23.31 -1.80
N ASP A 111 16.74 22.58 -2.74
CA ASP A 111 17.27 23.14 -4.00
C ASP A 111 16.31 22.93 -5.17
N GLY A 112 15.11 22.42 -4.92
CA GLY A 112 14.15 22.12 -5.97
C GLY A 112 14.52 20.89 -6.81
N LYS A 113 15.36 19.99 -6.29
CA LYS A 113 15.76 18.76 -6.96
C LYS A 113 14.94 17.59 -6.45
N LYS A 114 14.83 16.55 -7.28
CA LYS A 114 14.12 15.30 -6.93
C LYS A 114 15.12 14.28 -6.42
N PRO A 115 15.16 13.99 -5.13
CA PRO A 115 16.08 12.99 -4.60
C PRO A 115 15.59 11.56 -4.89
N VAL A 116 14.29 11.38 -5.15
CA VAL A 116 13.72 10.08 -5.51
C VAL A 116 13.06 10.18 -6.88
N THR A 117 13.49 9.34 -7.81
CA THR A 117 12.89 9.17 -9.13
C THR A 117 12.21 7.81 -9.23
N ARG A 118 11.35 7.64 -10.24
CA ARG A 118 10.66 6.37 -10.46
C ARG A 118 11.65 5.23 -10.65
N SER A 119 11.40 4.15 -9.95
CA SER A 119 12.18 2.91 -10.00
C SER A 119 11.25 1.70 -10.11
N ILE A 120 11.82 0.54 -10.41
CA ILE A 120 11.07 -0.74 -10.39
C ILE A 120 10.49 -0.98 -9.00
N GLU A 121 11.26 -0.68 -7.95
CA GLU A 121 10.85 -0.86 -6.55
C GLU A 121 9.59 -0.06 -6.20
N TYR A 122 9.58 1.23 -6.52
CA TYR A 122 8.50 2.14 -6.13
C TYR A 122 7.41 2.29 -7.20
N GLY A 123 7.75 2.11 -8.47
CA GLY A 123 6.85 2.17 -9.60
C GLY A 123 6.21 3.53 -9.85
N ARG A 124 5.21 3.55 -10.71
CA ARG A 124 4.46 4.75 -11.04
C ARG A 124 3.50 5.11 -9.91
N SER A 125 3.59 6.32 -9.42
CA SER A 125 2.63 6.91 -8.49
C SER A 125 1.56 7.73 -9.23
N PHE A 126 0.36 7.79 -8.67
CA PHE A 126 -0.70 8.66 -9.15
C PHE A 126 -1.55 9.21 -8.00
N ASN A 127 -1.67 8.47 -6.95
CA ASN A 127 -2.36 8.74 -5.68
C ASN A 127 -3.78 9.32 -5.84
N ARG A 128 -4.78 8.50 -5.55
CA ARG A 128 -6.20 8.89 -5.49
C ARG A 128 -6.81 8.64 -4.13
N TYR A 129 -6.22 7.74 -3.36
CA TYR A 129 -6.67 7.33 -2.04
C TYR A 129 -5.55 7.53 -1.03
N MET A 130 -5.93 7.87 0.18
CA MET A 130 -5.03 8.03 1.31
C MET A 130 -5.74 7.65 2.60
N PRO A 131 -5.02 7.21 3.64
CA PRO A 131 -5.62 7.04 4.96
C PRO A 131 -6.07 8.39 5.54
N THR A 132 -7.09 8.37 6.37
CA THR A 132 -7.48 9.53 7.17
C THR A 132 -6.54 9.66 8.38
N LEU A 133 -6.39 10.87 8.92
CA LEU A 133 -5.63 11.08 10.16
C LEU A 133 -6.21 10.24 11.32
N TYR A 134 -7.55 10.10 11.38
CA TYR A 134 -8.20 9.22 12.34
C TYR A 134 -7.69 7.77 12.23
N TYR A 135 -7.61 7.22 11.01
CA TYR A 135 -7.12 5.86 10.80
C TYR A 135 -5.67 5.69 11.24
N LEU A 136 -4.79 6.66 10.92
CA LEU A 136 -3.39 6.63 11.35
C LEU A 136 -3.26 6.65 12.87
N ASN A 137 -4.11 7.40 13.56
CA ASN A 137 -4.12 7.52 15.02
C ASN A 137 -4.68 6.27 15.74
N LEU A 138 -5.30 5.32 15.04
CA LEU A 138 -5.70 4.05 15.62
C LEU A 138 -4.50 3.14 15.95
N PHE A 139 -3.36 3.35 15.31
CA PHE A 139 -2.14 2.60 15.60
C PHE A 139 -1.40 3.25 16.79
N ASP A 140 -1.30 2.53 17.88
CA ASP A 140 -0.37 2.84 18.98
C ASP A 140 0.96 2.13 18.70
N GLU A 141 1.94 2.84 18.18
CA GLU A 141 3.23 2.27 17.77
C GLU A 141 4.01 1.60 18.93
N LYS A 142 3.67 1.91 20.18
CA LYS A 142 4.27 1.25 21.34
C LYS A 142 3.70 -0.14 21.60
N MET A 143 2.48 -0.38 21.12
CA MET A 143 1.73 -1.60 21.37
C MET A 143 1.40 -2.37 20.08
N ASP A 144 1.40 -1.69 18.94
CA ASP A 144 0.99 -2.24 17.65
C ASP A 144 2.13 -2.15 16.63
N ALA A 145 2.91 -3.23 16.54
CA ALA A 145 4.02 -3.34 15.59
C ALA A 145 3.59 -3.25 14.11
N ARG A 146 2.29 -3.43 13.82
CA ARG A 146 1.78 -3.40 12.45
C ARG A 146 1.95 -2.05 11.77
N TYR A 147 2.13 -0.95 12.52
CA TYR A 147 2.31 0.36 11.90
C TYR A 147 3.48 0.37 10.92
N ASP A 148 4.64 -0.14 11.35
CA ASP A 148 5.84 -0.22 10.52
C ASP A 148 5.70 -1.20 9.36
N ASP A 149 4.92 -2.27 9.52
CA ASP A 149 4.66 -3.26 8.48
C ASP A 149 3.65 -2.77 7.44
N VAL A 150 2.67 -1.97 7.86
CA VAL A 150 1.60 -1.47 7.01
C VAL A 150 2.06 -0.30 6.14
N PHE A 151 2.87 0.62 6.70
CA PHE A 151 3.15 1.89 6.06
C PHE A 151 4.60 2.03 5.55
N GLN A 152 4.73 2.47 4.32
CA GLN A 152 6.00 2.92 3.74
C GLN A 152 6.27 4.33 4.25
N GLN A 153 7.11 4.44 5.27
CA GLN A 153 7.45 5.73 5.88
C GLN A 153 8.67 6.37 5.23
N ALA A 154 9.70 5.58 4.88
CA ALA A 154 10.95 6.07 4.32
C ALA A 154 11.05 5.78 2.82
N TRP A 155 11.51 6.76 2.03
CA TRP A 155 11.82 6.63 0.62
C TRP A 155 13.30 6.93 0.43
N ILE A 156 14.00 6.00 -0.20
CA ILE A 156 15.45 6.05 -0.33
C ILE A 156 15.84 6.83 -1.59
N CYS A 157 16.83 7.69 -1.47
CA CYS A 157 17.43 8.40 -2.58
C CYS A 157 18.00 7.40 -3.59
N ASN A 158 17.60 7.51 -4.85
CA ASN A 158 17.99 6.60 -5.91
C ASN A 158 18.70 7.29 -7.10
N ASN A 159 19.14 8.51 -6.91
CA ASN A 159 19.85 9.26 -7.94
C ASN A 159 20.81 10.30 -7.31
N THR A 160 21.57 10.98 -8.15
CA THR A 160 22.58 11.99 -7.74
C THR A 160 22.12 13.43 -7.97
N ASN A 161 20.82 13.67 -8.12
CA ASN A 161 20.31 15.00 -8.44
C ASN A 161 20.34 15.95 -7.23
N SER A 162 20.17 15.42 -6.01
CA SER A 162 20.27 16.21 -4.79
C SER A 162 21.74 16.44 -4.42
N THR A 163 22.04 17.62 -3.86
CA THR A 163 23.36 17.96 -3.31
C THR A 163 23.47 17.64 -1.82
N TYR A 164 22.33 17.38 -1.15
CA TYR A 164 22.24 17.16 0.30
C TYR A 164 22.02 15.70 0.65
N ILE A 165 21.36 14.94 -0.22
CA ILE A 165 20.92 13.57 0.05
C ILE A 165 21.64 12.66 -0.92
N SER A 166 22.45 11.75 -0.41
CA SER A 166 23.21 10.80 -1.23
C SER A 166 22.38 9.58 -1.62
N PRO A 167 22.64 8.96 -2.78
CA PRO A 167 22.00 7.68 -3.12
C PRO A 167 22.21 6.63 -2.03
N GLY A 168 21.13 6.01 -1.61
CA GLY A 168 21.11 5.06 -0.51
C GLY A 168 20.66 5.63 0.84
N ASP A 169 20.69 6.96 0.99
CA ASP A 169 20.19 7.61 2.21
C ASP A 169 18.66 7.78 2.18
N THR A 170 18.05 7.94 3.34
CA THR A 170 16.64 8.34 3.42
C THR A 170 16.47 9.71 2.81
N ALA A 171 15.61 9.83 1.81
CA ALA A 171 15.33 11.07 1.11
C ALA A 171 14.03 11.73 1.55
N ILE A 172 13.00 10.93 1.81
CA ILE A 172 11.69 11.39 2.25
C ILE A 172 11.28 10.52 3.42
N PHE A 173 10.78 11.14 4.47
CA PHE A 173 10.25 10.42 5.64
C PHE A 173 8.86 10.94 5.98
N PHE A 174 7.90 10.02 6.08
CA PHE A 174 6.55 10.31 6.55
C PHE A 174 6.41 10.05 8.05
N THR A 175 5.75 10.98 8.74
CA THR A 175 5.33 10.77 10.13
C THR A 175 3.91 11.28 10.38
N LYS A 176 3.16 10.58 11.23
CA LYS A 176 1.82 11.02 11.68
C LYS A 176 1.85 12.05 12.80
N TYR A 177 3.03 12.45 13.24
CA TYR A 177 3.24 13.44 14.27
C TYR A 177 3.65 14.78 13.65
N SER A 178 3.43 15.88 14.37
CA SER A 178 3.99 17.18 14.01
C SER A 178 5.50 17.19 14.27
N VAL A 179 6.24 17.78 13.35
CA VAL A 179 7.68 17.94 13.47
C VAL A 179 7.99 19.43 13.62
N SER A 180 8.82 19.80 14.60
CA SER A 180 9.27 21.17 14.77
C SER A 180 10.43 21.51 13.83
N ASP A 181 10.61 22.80 13.52
CA ASP A 181 11.76 23.28 12.73
C ASP A 181 13.10 22.85 13.35
N ALA A 182 13.18 22.79 14.67
CA ALA A 182 14.38 22.35 15.39
C ALA A 182 14.66 20.85 15.23
N GLU A 183 13.62 20.04 15.03
CA GLU A 183 13.77 18.62 14.74
C GLU A 183 14.10 18.40 13.26
N GLU A 184 13.42 19.10 12.35
CA GLU A 184 13.69 19.07 10.91
C GLU A 184 15.14 19.43 10.61
N ALA A 185 15.72 20.39 11.35
CA ALA A 185 17.11 20.82 11.14
C ALA A 185 18.18 19.76 11.54
N LYS A 186 17.79 18.64 12.14
CA LYS A 186 18.73 17.59 12.56
C LYS A 186 19.07 16.58 11.45
N HIS A 187 18.38 16.64 10.32
CA HIS A 187 18.55 15.69 9.23
C HIS A 187 18.44 16.37 7.86
N ASP A 188 18.89 15.68 6.82
CA ASP A 188 18.86 16.17 5.44
C ASP A 188 17.66 15.65 4.63
N TYR A 189 16.95 14.62 5.11
CA TYR A 189 15.76 14.12 4.43
C TYR A 189 14.59 15.09 4.56
N ILE A 190 13.64 14.99 3.63
CA ILE A 190 12.43 15.80 3.57
C ILE A 190 11.37 15.13 4.44
N THR A 191 10.88 15.82 5.46
CA THR A 191 9.79 15.32 6.29
C THR A 191 8.44 15.67 5.69
N ILE A 192 7.58 14.66 5.59
CA ILE A 192 6.16 14.80 5.30
C ILE A 192 5.43 14.47 6.59
N ASP A 193 5.11 15.48 7.37
CA ASP A 193 4.44 15.34 8.66
C ASP A 193 2.91 15.49 8.55
N LYS A 194 2.21 15.26 9.65
CA LYS A 194 0.75 15.38 9.64
C LYS A 194 0.25 16.78 9.29
N ASP A 195 0.98 17.84 9.67
CA ASP A 195 0.56 19.21 9.46
C ASP A 195 0.77 19.66 7.99
N PHE A 196 1.66 18.96 7.28
CA PHE A 196 1.78 19.08 5.83
C PHE A 196 0.61 18.40 5.10
N VAL A 197 0.16 17.25 5.60
CA VAL A 197 -0.84 16.40 4.93
C VAL A 197 -2.29 16.76 5.32
N TYR A 198 -2.53 17.15 6.57
CA TYR A 198 -3.87 17.38 7.12
C TYR A 198 -4.00 18.77 7.72
N ASN A 199 -5.23 19.28 7.72
CA ASN A 199 -5.62 20.46 8.48
C ASN A 199 -5.83 20.10 9.97
N ALA A 200 -5.94 21.11 10.82
CA ALA A 200 -6.18 20.94 12.26
C ALA A 200 -7.47 20.15 12.60
N ASP A 201 -8.48 20.22 11.74
CA ASP A 201 -9.72 19.45 11.86
C ASP A 201 -9.64 18.01 11.32
N GLY A 202 -8.45 17.59 10.84
CA GLY A 202 -8.21 16.28 10.25
C GLY A 202 -8.65 16.14 8.79
N SER A 203 -9.17 17.19 8.18
CA SER A 203 -9.46 17.21 6.74
C SER A 203 -8.17 17.23 5.91
N VAL A 204 -8.26 16.78 4.65
CA VAL A 204 -7.09 16.66 3.77
C VAL A 204 -6.63 18.03 3.28
N LYS A 205 -5.36 18.35 3.49
CA LYS A 205 -4.67 19.54 2.98
C LYS A 205 -3.82 19.20 1.75
N ASN A 206 -3.05 18.11 1.82
CA ASN A 206 -2.24 17.64 0.70
C ASN A 206 -2.54 16.16 0.43
N ARG A 207 -3.21 15.87 -0.67
CA ARG A 207 -3.59 14.51 -1.04
C ARG A 207 -2.46 13.72 -1.70
N VAL A 208 -1.59 14.39 -2.45
CA VAL A 208 -0.66 13.70 -3.35
C VAL A 208 0.64 13.23 -2.68
N GLN A 209 0.98 13.84 -1.54
CA GLN A 209 2.17 13.50 -0.75
C GLN A 209 1.73 13.14 0.67
N ASN A 210 1.61 11.86 0.93
CA ASN A 210 1.13 11.30 2.19
C ASN A 210 1.76 9.92 2.43
N VAL A 211 1.26 9.15 3.39
CA VAL A 211 1.76 7.81 3.64
C VAL A 211 1.25 6.81 2.60
N THR A 212 2.08 5.86 2.23
CA THR A 212 1.78 4.77 1.31
C THR A 212 1.62 3.45 2.07
N PHE A 213 0.65 2.63 1.67
CA PHE A 213 0.55 1.26 2.17
C PHE A 213 1.56 0.35 1.48
N LYS A 214 2.45 -0.30 2.25
CA LYS A 214 3.46 -1.24 1.73
C LYS A 214 2.85 -2.36 0.90
N LYS A 215 1.70 -2.87 1.32
CA LYS A 215 1.02 -3.96 0.60
C LYS A 215 0.66 -3.66 -0.85
N PHE A 216 0.69 -2.39 -1.27
CA PHE A 216 0.44 -1.99 -2.65
C PHE A 216 1.71 -1.73 -3.45
N LEU A 217 2.88 -1.79 -2.82
CA LEU A 217 4.16 -1.76 -3.54
C LEU A 217 4.39 -3.13 -4.20
N ASP A 218 4.82 -3.11 -5.44
CA ASP A 218 5.08 -4.32 -6.22
C ASP A 218 6.43 -4.22 -6.94
N PRO A 219 7.51 -4.69 -6.30
CA PRO A 219 8.84 -4.68 -6.90
C PRO A 219 9.01 -5.70 -8.04
N SER A 220 8.05 -6.58 -8.26
CA SER A 220 8.10 -7.57 -9.35
C SER A 220 7.67 -7.03 -10.71
N ARG A 221 7.36 -5.73 -10.82
CA ARG A 221 6.94 -5.10 -12.07
C ARG A 221 8.03 -5.13 -13.13
N GLU A 222 7.64 -5.15 -14.38
CA GLU A 222 8.56 -5.20 -15.53
C GLU A 222 9.00 -3.81 -16.00
N SER A 223 8.23 -2.77 -15.65
CA SER A 223 8.51 -1.39 -16.07
C SER A 223 8.13 -0.41 -14.97
N VAL A 224 8.91 0.66 -14.83
CA VAL A 224 8.64 1.78 -13.90
C VAL A 224 7.32 2.48 -14.19
N ASN A 225 6.83 2.41 -15.41
CA ASN A 225 5.58 3.04 -15.85
C ASN A 225 4.38 2.09 -15.82
N TYR A 226 4.59 0.82 -15.47
CA TYR A 226 3.50 -0.13 -15.36
C TYR A 226 2.55 0.27 -14.22
N ALA A 227 1.28 0.47 -14.58
CA ALA A 227 0.28 1.01 -13.65
C ALA A 227 -0.49 -0.05 -12.87
N GLY A 228 -0.36 -1.31 -13.24
CA GLY A 228 -0.99 -2.44 -12.58
C GLY A 228 -0.05 -3.21 -11.66
N SER A 229 -0.62 -4.12 -10.91
CA SER A 229 0.10 -5.09 -10.09
C SER A 229 -0.57 -6.44 -10.23
N VAL A 230 0.20 -7.51 -10.09
CA VAL A 230 -0.32 -8.89 -9.97
C VAL A 230 -0.62 -9.25 -8.54
N ARG A 231 -0.40 -8.34 -7.63
CA ARG A 231 -0.69 -8.54 -6.22
C ARG A 231 -2.18 -8.74 -6.01
N HIS A 232 -2.52 -9.73 -5.23
CA HIS A 232 -3.91 -10.04 -4.86
C HIS A 232 -4.45 -9.02 -3.86
N GLY A 233 -5.72 -8.70 -3.99
CA GLY A 233 -6.44 -7.83 -3.08
C GLY A 233 -7.18 -8.60 -1.98
#